data_ba56f641437b01746645d98717992d8d
#
_entry.id   ba56f641437b01746645d98717992d8d
#
_cell.length_a   1.000
_cell.length_b   1.000
_cell.length_c   1.000
_cell.angle_alpha   90.00
_cell.angle_beta   90.00
_cell.angle_gamma   90.00
#
_symmetry.space_group_name_H-M   'P 1'
#
loop_
_entity.id
_entity.type
_entity.pdbx_description
1 polymer ?
#
loop_
_entity_poly.entity_id
_entity_poly.type
_entity_poly.pdbx_seq_one_letter_code
_entity_poly.pdbx_strand_id
1 'polypeptide(L)'
;MMPNQKNIMLRFSFIILVMVLIGIAIICKAGVIMFAERQYWKDVADRFVKENVTVRPTRGNIISSDGQLMASSLPEYKIYMDFMINKRKGETEEEEKTRLKLQHIKDSVLYANLDTICKGLHEIFPDKSAAFFKQHIKNGRKKESRSWLLYPKRISYIQYKEAKRLPVFNLNKYKGGFHEQAFNQRKKPFGSLAMRTLGDMFPDIEQGAKNGLELSYDSILKGRNGITHRQKVMNKYLNIVDIPPVDGCDIITTIDVGMQDIAEKALVDELKEINATVGVAILMEVQTGDIKAIVNMTKCNDGIYREIRNNAISDMMEPGSTFKTASILVALDDGVITPETVVETGNGVYMMHGRYMKDHNWHRGGYGTINTTKSLMVSSNIGVSRLIDDHYHDNPEKFVRGLHRVGIATPLDLDIPGAGKPNIRIPNKDLSNWSRTALAWMSIGYETQIPPINTLAFYNAIALSLIHISEPTRQA
;
A
#
# COMPACT_ATOMS: atom_id res chain seq x y z
N MET A 1 -31.24 -92.02 4.35
CA MET A 1 -30.28 -90.89 3.97
C MET A 1 -29.05 -91.54 3.37
N MET A 2 -28.78 -91.30 2.12
CA MET A 2 -27.62 -91.85 1.43
C MET A 2 -26.31 -91.37 2.04
N PRO A 3 -25.27 -92.23 2.23
CA PRO A 3 -24.02 -91.85 2.88
C PRO A 3 -23.26 -90.71 2.22
N ASN A 4 -23.55 -90.38 1.00
CA ASN A 4 -22.93 -89.26 0.29
C ASN A 4 -23.46 -87.85 0.68
N GLN A 5 -24.69 -87.72 1.10
CA GLN A 5 -25.25 -86.45 1.49
C GLN A 5 -24.66 -85.90 2.87
N LYS A 6 -24.41 -86.81 3.81
CA LYS A 6 -23.77 -86.43 5.09
C LYS A 6 -22.35 -85.87 4.87
N ASN A 7 -21.59 -86.44 3.99
CA ASN A 7 -20.21 -85.98 3.72
C ASN A 7 -20.19 -84.64 2.94
N ILE A 8 -21.19 -84.37 2.09
CA ILE A 8 -21.36 -83.10 1.40
C ILE A 8 -21.78 -82.00 2.36
N MET A 9 -22.73 -82.30 3.27
CA MET A 9 -23.14 -81.36 4.32
C MET A 9 -22.00 -81.03 5.29
N LEU A 10 -21.19 -81.99 5.66
CA LEU A 10 -20.03 -81.78 6.53
C LEU A 10 -18.97 -80.88 5.89
N ARG A 11 -18.69 -81.09 4.59
CA ARG A 11 -17.78 -80.24 3.80
C ARG A 11 -18.31 -78.83 3.65
N PHE A 12 -19.60 -78.66 3.40
CA PHE A 12 -20.23 -77.34 3.30
C PHE A 12 -20.24 -76.60 4.64
N SER A 13 -20.56 -77.28 5.77
CA SER A 13 -20.46 -76.72 7.09
C SER A 13 -19.03 -76.28 7.48
N PHE A 14 -18.05 -77.12 7.06
CA PHE A 14 -16.63 -76.76 7.26
C PHE A 14 -16.20 -75.50 6.47
N ILE A 15 -16.65 -75.35 5.21
CA ILE A 15 -16.40 -74.15 4.40
C ILE A 15 -17.04 -72.91 5.04
N ILE A 16 -18.29 -73.02 5.51
CA ILE A 16 -18.99 -71.93 6.18
C ILE A 16 -18.22 -71.54 7.46
N LEU A 17 -17.80 -72.51 8.29
CA LEU A 17 -17.05 -72.26 9.50
C LEU A 17 -15.72 -71.50 9.20
N VAL A 18 -15.00 -71.93 8.18
CA VAL A 18 -13.76 -71.27 7.72
C VAL A 18 -14.02 -69.82 7.28
N MET A 19 -15.10 -69.58 6.51
CA MET A 19 -15.48 -68.25 6.06
C MET A 19 -15.88 -67.34 7.24
N VAL A 20 -16.62 -67.86 8.24
CA VAL A 20 -16.95 -67.14 9.44
C VAL A 20 -15.71 -66.78 10.24
N LEU A 21 -14.77 -67.72 10.42
CA LEU A 21 -13.49 -67.44 11.12
C LEU A 21 -12.65 -66.39 10.40
N ILE A 22 -12.61 -66.39 9.04
CA ILE A 22 -11.96 -65.33 8.26
C ILE A 22 -12.66 -64.01 8.47
N GLY A 23 -14.00 -63.98 8.44
CA GLY A 23 -14.77 -62.77 8.70
C GLY A 23 -14.47 -62.15 10.11
N ILE A 24 -14.45 -63.01 11.14
CA ILE A 24 -14.10 -62.59 12.49
C ILE A 24 -12.65 -62.06 12.54
N ALA A 25 -11.69 -62.75 11.92
CA ALA A 25 -10.32 -62.30 11.84
C ALA A 25 -10.13 -60.92 11.18
N ILE A 26 -10.89 -60.64 10.13
CA ILE A 26 -10.90 -59.33 9.45
C ILE A 26 -11.46 -58.24 10.38
N ILE A 27 -12.57 -58.54 11.05
CA ILE A 27 -13.19 -57.57 12.00
C ILE A 27 -12.26 -57.29 13.19
N CYS A 28 -11.63 -58.35 13.77
CA CYS A 28 -10.65 -58.19 14.84
C CYS A 28 -9.45 -57.37 14.36
N LYS A 29 -8.91 -57.62 13.16
CA LYS A 29 -7.79 -56.82 12.62
C LYS A 29 -8.19 -55.37 12.35
N ALA A 30 -9.39 -55.13 11.85
CA ALA A 30 -9.93 -53.78 11.68
C ALA A 30 -10.04 -53.06 13.04
N GLY A 31 -10.53 -53.77 14.08
CA GLY A 31 -10.56 -53.24 15.45
C GLY A 31 -9.15 -52.89 16.00
N VAL A 32 -8.19 -53.73 15.78
CA VAL A 32 -6.79 -53.46 16.18
C VAL A 32 -6.24 -52.21 15.49
N ILE A 33 -6.46 -52.08 14.17
CA ILE A 33 -6.07 -50.88 13.40
C ILE A 33 -6.77 -49.65 13.92
N MET A 34 -8.09 -49.74 14.20
CA MET A 34 -8.92 -48.60 14.61
C MET A 34 -8.63 -48.13 16.04
N PHE A 35 -8.31 -49.01 16.95
CA PHE A 35 -8.14 -48.66 18.37
C PHE A 35 -6.69 -48.75 18.86
N ALA A 36 -5.96 -49.83 18.56
CA ALA A 36 -4.59 -50.01 19.05
C ALA A 36 -3.53 -49.32 18.18
N GLU A 37 -3.69 -49.36 16.86
CA GLU A 37 -2.75 -48.76 15.91
C GLU A 37 -3.17 -47.35 15.45
N ARG A 38 -4.21 -46.77 16.07
CA ARG A 38 -4.79 -45.45 15.66
C ARG A 38 -3.74 -44.35 15.57
N GLN A 39 -2.87 -44.24 16.60
CA GLN A 39 -1.84 -43.21 16.62
C GLN A 39 -0.79 -43.43 15.53
N TYR A 40 -0.37 -44.67 15.32
CA TYR A 40 0.57 -45.02 14.26
C TYR A 40 0.03 -44.62 12.86
N TRP A 41 -1.22 -44.98 12.58
CA TRP A 41 -1.82 -44.66 11.28
C TRP A 41 -2.11 -43.17 11.12
N LYS A 42 -2.40 -42.46 12.20
CA LYS A 42 -2.51 -41.00 12.21
C LYS A 42 -1.15 -40.34 11.90
N ASP A 43 -0.09 -40.76 12.56
CA ASP A 43 1.27 -40.28 12.28
C ASP A 43 1.72 -40.61 10.85
N VAL A 44 1.28 -41.73 10.29
CA VAL A 44 1.51 -42.09 8.90
C VAL A 44 0.72 -41.15 7.96
N ALA A 45 -0.55 -40.90 8.24
CA ALA A 45 -1.38 -39.97 7.46
C ALA A 45 -0.78 -38.55 7.45
N ASP A 46 -0.38 -38.05 8.61
CA ASP A 46 0.25 -36.72 8.77
C ASP A 46 1.58 -36.58 7.99
N ARG A 47 2.25 -37.70 7.70
CA ARG A 47 3.45 -37.72 6.86
C ARG A 47 3.12 -37.63 5.36
N PHE A 48 1.95 -38.10 4.94
CA PHE A 48 1.54 -38.15 3.54
C PHE A 48 0.62 -37.03 3.12
N VAL A 49 -0.10 -36.42 4.06
CA VAL A 49 -1.02 -35.33 3.84
C VAL A 49 -0.56 -34.13 4.66
N LYS A 50 -0.21 -33.05 4.02
CA LYS A 50 0.03 -31.76 4.66
C LYS A 50 -1.22 -30.91 4.45
N GLU A 51 -2.07 -30.86 5.47
CA GLU A 51 -3.33 -30.12 5.43
C GLU A 51 -3.12 -28.61 5.53
N ASN A 52 -4.07 -27.85 5.01
CA ASN A 52 -4.21 -26.40 5.21
C ASN A 52 -2.99 -25.57 4.81
N VAL A 53 -2.40 -25.86 3.65
CA VAL A 53 -1.39 -24.98 3.08
C VAL A 53 -2.09 -23.78 2.46
N THR A 54 -1.92 -22.61 3.05
CA THR A 54 -2.47 -21.36 2.53
C THR A 54 -1.80 -20.97 1.22
N VAL A 55 -2.60 -20.75 0.17
CA VAL A 55 -2.17 -20.16 -1.09
C VAL A 55 -2.60 -18.70 -1.11
N ARG A 56 -1.63 -17.82 -1.27
CA ARG A 56 -1.90 -16.38 -1.27
C ARG A 56 -2.41 -15.94 -2.64
N PRO A 57 -3.39 -15.03 -2.68
CA PRO A 57 -3.82 -14.38 -3.90
C PRO A 57 -2.77 -13.38 -4.40
N THR A 58 -2.93 -12.94 -5.62
CA THR A 58 -2.22 -11.78 -6.16
C THR A 58 -2.90 -10.52 -5.65
N ARG A 59 -2.13 -9.57 -5.10
CA ARG A 59 -2.66 -8.27 -4.70
C ARG A 59 -2.97 -7.44 -5.95
N GLY A 60 -4.15 -6.81 -6.00
CA GLY A 60 -4.59 -5.93 -7.09
C GLY A 60 -3.66 -4.74 -7.29
N ASN A 61 -3.71 -4.12 -8.45
CA ASN A 61 -2.88 -2.99 -8.82
C ASN A 61 -3.53 -1.66 -8.42
N ILE A 62 -2.72 -0.60 -8.30
CA ILE A 62 -3.20 0.78 -8.29
C ILE A 62 -2.80 1.40 -9.62
N ILE A 63 -3.81 1.89 -10.34
CA ILE A 63 -3.71 2.34 -11.72
C ILE A 63 -4.10 3.82 -11.76
N SER A 64 -3.38 4.61 -12.54
CA SER A 64 -3.70 6.02 -12.79
C SER A 64 -4.88 6.17 -13.75
N SER A 65 -5.43 7.40 -13.85
CA SER A 65 -6.54 7.71 -14.77
C SER A 65 -6.18 7.49 -16.24
N ASP A 66 -4.90 7.61 -16.59
CA ASP A 66 -4.36 7.35 -17.94
C ASP A 66 -3.91 5.89 -18.15
N GLY A 67 -4.29 4.97 -17.22
CA GLY A 67 -4.10 3.53 -17.36
C GLY A 67 -2.70 3.01 -17.02
N GLN A 68 -1.85 3.82 -16.39
CA GLN A 68 -0.49 3.40 -16.03
C GLN A 68 -0.45 2.74 -14.64
N LEU A 69 0.41 1.75 -14.46
CA LEU A 69 0.59 1.04 -13.21
C LEU A 69 1.37 1.89 -12.20
N MET A 70 0.68 2.48 -11.23
CA MET A 70 1.32 3.25 -10.15
C MET A 70 1.87 2.37 -9.02
N ALA A 71 1.17 1.28 -8.69
CA ALA A 71 1.66 0.25 -7.78
C ALA A 71 1.20 -1.13 -8.24
N SER A 72 2.13 -2.09 -8.33
CA SER A 72 1.84 -3.44 -8.80
C SER A 72 2.63 -4.48 -8.02
N SER A 73 2.08 -5.69 -7.90
CA SER A 73 2.74 -6.83 -7.27
C SER A 73 3.48 -7.63 -8.31
N LEU A 74 4.80 -7.57 -8.28
CA LEU A 74 5.65 -8.33 -9.20
C LEU A 74 6.31 -9.50 -8.47
N PRO A 75 6.33 -10.71 -9.07
CA PRO A 75 7.03 -11.83 -8.49
C PRO A 75 8.54 -11.62 -8.56
N GLU A 76 9.20 -11.73 -7.43
CA GLU A 76 10.65 -11.81 -7.30
C GLU A 76 11.03 -13.21 -6.81
N TYR A 77 12.23 -13.63 -7.11
CA TYR A 77 12.69 -14.99 -6.82
C TYR A 77 13.99 -14.97 -6.04
N LYS A 78 14.13 -15.91 -5.11
CA LYS A 78 15.43 -16.36 -4.62
C LYS A 78 15.70 -17.73 -5.21
N ILE A 79 16.92 -17.93 -5.71
CA ILE A 79 17.35 -19.17 -6.36
C ILE A 79 18.28 -19.96 -5.43
N TYR A 80 17.99 -21.24 -5.32
CA TYR A 80 18.69 -22.16 -4.43
C TYR A 80 19.16 -23.40 -5.18
N MET A 81 20.14 -24.08 -4.60
CA MET A 81 20.64 -25.36 -5.05
C MET A 81 20.57 -26.40 -3.93
N ASP A 82 19.96 -27.53 -4.20
CA ASP A 82 20.03 -28.74 -3.38
C ASP A 82 21.14 -29.66 -3.92
N PHE A 83 22.21 -29.77 -3.17
CA PHE A 83 23.35 -30.58 -3.59
C PHE A 83 23.19 -32.06 -3.23
N MET A 84 22.20 -32.43 -2.42
CA MET A 84 22.10 -33.77 -1.87
C MET A 84 20.93 -34.55 -2.47
N ILE A 85 21.06 -35.87 -2.45
CA ILE A 85 19.95 -36.78 -2.69
C ILE A 85 19.37 -37.20 -1.33
N ASN A 86 18.04 -37.28 -1.24
CA ASN A 86 17.36 -37.62 0.01
C ASN A 86 17.77 -38.99 0.56
N LYS A 87 18.29 -39.04 1.77
CA LYS A 87 18.43 -40.25 2.57
C LYS A 87 17.06 -40.64 3.11
N ARG A 88 16.64 -41.89 2.89
CA ARG A 88 15.41 -42.43 3.48
C ARG A 88 15.66 -42.88 4.91
N LYS A 89 14.69 -42.70 5.79
CA LYS A 89 14.76 -43.20 7.16
C LYS A 89 14.54 -44.72 7.11
N GLY A 90 15.52 -45.52 7.60
CA GLY A 90 15.48 -46.97 7.49
C GLY A 90 15.96 -47.53 6.13
N GLU A 91 16.83 -46.79 5.43
CA GLU A 91 17.45 -47.19 4.17
C GLU A 91 18.28 -48.45 4.33
N THR A 92 18.09 -49.44 3.46
CA THR A 92 18.89 -50.66 3.42
C THR A 92 20.27 -50.37 2.83
N GLU A 93 21.26 -51.28 3.05
CA GLU A 93 22.60 -51.15 2.48
C GLU A 93 22.60 -51.06 0.93
N GLU A 94 21.71 -51.76 0.26
CA GLU A 94 21.55 -51.70 -1.23
C GLU A 94 20.97 -50.36 -1.67
N GLU A 95 19.99 -49.83 -0.94
CA GLU A 95 19.42 -48.51 -1.21
C GLU A 95 20.46 -47.41 -0.97
N GLU A 96 21.27 -47.53 0.05
CA GLU A 96 22.40 -46.63 0.33
C GLU A 96 23.45 -46.63 -0.78
N LYS A 97 23.87 -47.81 -1.24
CA LYS A 97 24.81 -47.93 -2.37
C LYS A 97 24.21 -47.29 -3.65
N THR A 98 22.93 -47.51 -3.88
CA THR A 98 22.22 -46.90 -5.04
C THR A 98 22.16 -45.37 -4.89
N ARG A 99 21.84 -44.86 -3.73
CA ARG A 99 21.83 -43.42 -3.46
C ARG A 99 23.20 -42.78 -3.66
N LEU A 100 24.27 -43.41 -3.17
CA LEU A 100 25.63 -42.92 -3.36
C LEU A 100 26.06 -42.92 -4.83
N LYS A 101 25.68 -43.93 -5.62
CA LYS A 101 25.91 -43.92 -7.06
C LYS A 101 25.18 -42.77 -7.75
N LEU A 102 23.91 -42.54 -7.42
CA LEU A 102 23.13 -41.42 -7.95
C LEU A 102 23.71 -40.06 -7.53
N GLN A 103 24.21 -39.94 -6.28
CA GLN A 103 24.90 -38.74 -5.81
C GLN A 103 26.18 -38.48 -6.62
N HIS A 104 26.96 -39.49 -6.89
CA HIS A 104 28.16 -39.36 -7.71
C HIS A 104 27.84 -38.91 -9.14
N ILE A 105 26.77 -39.46 -9.74
CA ILE A 105 26.30 -39.03 -11.06
C ILE A 105 25.88 -37.56 -11.05
N LYS A 106 25.10 -37.15 -10.03
CA LYS A 106 24.66 -35.75 -9.86
C LYS A 106 25.85 -34.79 -9.75
N ASP A 107 26.84 -35.15 -8.93
CA ASP A 107 28.06 -34.39 -8.75
C ASP A 107 28.87 -34.31 -10.05
N SER A 108 29.05 -35.42 -10.76
CA SER A 108 29.77 -35.47 -12.03
C SER A 108 29.12 -34.55 -13.09
N VAL A 109 27.78 -34.58 -13.22
CA VAL A 109 27.04 -33.70 -14.13
C VAL A 109 27.20 -32.23 -13.73
N LEU A 110 27.15 -31.91 -12.43
CA LEU A 110 27.35 -30.55 -11.93
C LEU A 110 28.76 -30.05 -12.24
N TYR A 111 29.81 -30.83 -11.92
CA TYR A 111 31.19 -30.42 -12.12
C TYR A 111 31.58 -30.33 -13.57
N ALA A 112 31.05 -31.20 -14.45
CA ALA A 112 31.27 -31.14 -15.91
C ALA A 112 30.74 -29.84 -16.51
N ASN A 113 29.65 -29.28 -15.97
CA ASN A 113 29.03 -28.06 -16.46
C ASN A 113 29.34 -26.81 -15.63
N LEU A 114 30.18 -26.93 -14.58
CA LEU A 114 30.37 -25.87 -13.59
C LEU A 114 30.85 -24.55 -14.20
N ASP A 115 31.79 -24.60 -15.15
CA ASP A 115 32.33 -23.40 -15.76
C ASP A 115 31.30 -22.67 -16.64
N THR A 116 30.48 -23.44 -17.39
CA THR A 116 29.38 -22.89 -18.17
C THR A 116 28.31 -22.27 -17.29
N ILE A 117 27.95 -22.92 -16.19
CA ILE A 117 26.99 -22.38 -15.19
C ILE A 117 27.52 -21.07 -14.60
N CYS A 118 28.79 -21.05 -14.18
CA CYS A 118 29.40 -19.88 -13.56
C CYS A 118 29.53 -18.68 -14.52
N LYS A 119 29.84 -18.93 -15.79
CA LYS A 119 29.83 -17.89 -16.83
C LYS A 119 28.42 -17.35 -17.05
N GLY A 120 27.43 -18.21 -17.23
CA GLY A 120 26.04 -17.77 -17.40
C GLY A 120 25.48 -17.04 -16.18
N LEU A 121 25.83 -17.46 -14.95
CA LEU A 121 25.46 -16.72 -13.75
C LEU A 121 26.13 -15.35 -13.68
N HIS A 122 27.36 -15.21 -14.16
CA HIS A 122 28.04 -13.90 -14.25
C HIS A 122 27.38 -12.99 -15.28
N GLU A 123 26.97 -13.52 -16.43
CA GLU A 123 26.24 -12.76 -17.45
C GLU A 123 24.91 -12.24 -16.93
N ILE A 124 24.17 -13.05 -16.15
CA ILE A 124 22.89 -12.66 -15.53
C ILE A 124 23.11 -11.71 -14.35
N PHE A 125 24.20 -11.90 -13.59
CA PHE A 125 24.52 -11.13 -12.36
C PHE A 125 25.94 -10.55 -12.44
N PRO A 126 26.15 -9.45 -13.18
CA PRO A 126 27.50 -8.88 -13.43
C PRO A 126 28.20 -8.37 -12.17
N ASP A 127 27.49 -8.15 -11.09
CA ASP A 127 28.04 -7.71 -9.79
C ASP A 127 28.86 -8.81 -9.08
N LYS A 128 28.81 -10.06 -9.55
CA LYS A 128 29.59 -11.19 -9.04
C LYS A 128 30.35 -11.87 -10.18
N SER A 129 31.65 -12.11 -9.96
CA SER A 129 32.48 -12.78 -10.96
C SER A 129 32.15 -14.27 -11.11
N ALA A 130 32.46 -14.84 -12.27
CA ALA A 130 32.33 -16.29 -12.49
C ALA A 130 33.17 -17.09 -11.48
N ALA A 131 34.33 -16.59 -11.07
CA ALA A 131 35.18 -17.21 -10.04
C ALA A 131 34.48 -17.23 -8.67
N PHE A 132 33.77 -16.17 -8.31
CA PHE A 132 32.95 -16.13 -7.11
C PHE A 132 31.89 -17.24 -7.14
N PHE A 133 31.13 -17.37 -8.20
CA PHE A 133 30.09 -18.41 -8.32
C PHE A 133 30.70 -19.79 -8.26
N LYS A 134 31.84 -20.02 -8.89
CA LYS A 134 32.55 -21.31 -8.86
C LYS A 134 32.93 -21.71 -7.43
N GLN A 135 33.50 -20.80 -6.68
CA GLN A 135 33.87 -21.04 -5.29
C GLN A 135 32.63 -21.21 -4.40
N HIS A 136 31.60 -20.40 -4.63
CA HIS A 136 30.35 -20.41 -3.87
C HIS A 136 29.60 -21.76 -4.02
N ILE A 137 29.48 -22.28 -5.25
CA ILE A 137 28.88 -23.57 -5.54
C ILE A 137 29.69 -24.72 -4.90
N LYS A 138 31.02 -24.70 -5.01
CA LYS A 138 31.89 -25.68 -4.36
C LYS A 138 31.72 -25.67 -2.84
N ASN A 139 31.62 -24.49 -2.23
CA ASN A 139 31.41 -24.36 -0.79
C ASN A 139 30.03 -24.91 -0.37
N GLY A 140 28.99 -24.66 -1.16
CA GLY A 140 27.65 -25.22 -0.92
C GLY A 140 27.63 -26.74 -0.98
N ARG A 141 28.34 -27.33 -1.96
CA ARG A 141 28.48 -28.78 -2.04
C ARG A 141 29.31 -29.37 -0.89
N LYS A 142 30.42 -28.72 -0.49
CA LYS A 142 31.23 -29.14 0.66
C LYS A 142 30.44 -29.15 1.97
N LYS A 143 29.49 -28.19 2.12
CA LYS A 143 28.58 -28.10 3.28
C LYS A 143 27.38 -29.04 3.17
N GLU A 144 27.29 -29.85 2.12
CA GLU A 144 26.17 -30.77 1.88
C GLU A 144 24.78 -30.10 1.99
N SER A 145 24.71 -28.81 1.57
CA SER A 145 23.52 -28.00 1.75
C SER A 145 22.40 -28.46 0.83
N ARG A 146 21.18 -28.49 1.39
CA ARG A 146 19.94 -28.81 0.66
C ARG A 146 19.19 -27.60 0.15
N SER A 147 19.55 -26.41 0.63
CA SER A 147 18.96 -25.15 0.20
C SER A 147 20.04 -24.07 0.25
N TRP A 148 21.03 -24.21 -0.64
CA TRP A 148 22.11 -23.26 -0.77
C TRP A 148 21.69 -22.09 -1.62
N LEU A 149 21.62 -20.89 -1.05
CA LEU A 149 21.27 -19.66 -1.76
C LEU A 149 22.36 -19.34 -2.80
N LEU A 150 22.03 -19.40 -4.09
CA LEU A 150 23.01 -19.18 -5.18
C LEU A 150 23.35 -17.70 -5.35
N TYR A 151 22.39 -16.81 -5.13
CA TYR A 151 22.58 -15.37 -5.24
C TYR A 151 21.87 -14.64 -4.10
N PRO A 152 22.53 -13.69 -3.40
CA PRO A 152 22.04 -13.13 -2.14
C PRO A 152 20.81 -12.21 -2.31
N LYS A 153 20.68 -11.55 -3.47
CA LYS A 153 19.57 -10.64 -3.75
C LYS A 153 18.36 -11.38 -4.31
N ARG A 154 17.19 -10.79 -4.25
CA ARG A 154 16.03 -11.23 -5.02
C ARG A 154 16.24 -10.86 -6.50
N ILE A 155 15.75 -11.69 -7.38
CA ILE A 155 15.91 -11.55 -8.82
C ILE A 155 14.55 -11.44 -9.51
N SER A 156 14.52 -10.79 -10.68
CA SER A 156 13.31 -10.67 -11.50
C SER A 156 12.93 -12.00 -12.15
N TYR A 157 11.69 -12.08 -12.64
CA TYR A 157 11.22 -13.24 -13.41
C TYR A 157 12.07 -13.52 -14.66
N ILE A 158 12.55 -12.48 -15.32
CA ILE A 158 13.42 -12.61 -16.51
C ILE A 158 14.73 -13.28 -16.12
N GLN A 159 15.43 -12.73 -15.11
CA GLN A 159 16.67 -13.30 -14.59
C GLN A 159 16.50 -14.74 -14.08
N TYR A 160 15.37 -15.03 -13.43
CA TYR A 160 15.05 -16.40 -13.02
C TYR A 160 14.91 -17.33 -14.21
N LYS A 161 14.18 -16.93 -15.27
CA LYS A 161 14.04 -17.72 -16.48
C LYS A 161 15.38 -17.97 -17.20
N GLU A 162 16.23 -16.97 -17.27
CA GLU A 162 17.57 -17.08 -17.83
C GLU A 162 18.41 -18.06 -17.00
N ALA A 163 18.45 -17.90 -15.69
CA ALA A 163 19.15 -18.83 -14.80
C ALA A 163 18.65 -20.27 -14.95
N LYS A 164 17.33 -20.46 -15.05
CA LYS A 164 16.73 -21.79 -15.24
C LYS A 164 17.08 -22.45 -16.58
N ARG A 165 17.52 -21.71 -17.58
CA ARG A 165 17.99 -22.26 -18.88
C ARG A 165 19.42 -22.80 -18.82
N LEU A 166 20.19 -22.47 -17.81
CA LEU A 166 21.57 -22.92 -17.66
C LEU A 166 21.62 -24.46 -17.51
N PRO A 167 22.71 -25.09 -17.97
CA PRO A 167 22.93 -26.52 -17.78
C PRO A 167 22.75 -26.92 -16.32
N VAL A 168 22.22 -28.10 -16.07
CA VAL A 168 21.86 -28.62 -14.74
C VAL A 168 20.63 -27.92 -14.11
N PHE A 169 20.52 -26.60 -14.23
CA PHE A 169 19.39 -25.84 -13.68
C PHE A 169 18.09 -26.06 -14.47
N ASN A 170 18.20 -26.43 -15.73
CA ASN A 170 17.07 -26.81 -16.59
C ASN A 170 16.53 -28.21 -16.29
N LEU A 171 17.25 -29.00 -15.50
CA LEU A 171 16.81 -30.32 -15.09
C LEU A 171 15.73 -30.24 -14.00
N ASN A 172 14.98 -31.35 -13.85
CA ASN A 172 14.05 -31.47 -12.74
C ASN A 172 14.77 -31.25 -11.39
N LYS A 173 14.10 -30.59 -10.45
CA LYS A 173 14.59 -30.30 -9.08
C LYS A 173 15.28 -31.48 -8.40
N TYR A 174 14.77 -32.70 -8.60
CA TYR A 174 15.36 -33.90 -7.98
C TYR A 174 16.66 -34.36 -8.67
N LYS A 175 16.80 -34.10 -9.98
CA LYS A 175 18.00 -34.43 -10.75
C LYS A 175 19.04 -33.31 -10.71
N GLY A 176 18.61 -32.07 -11.00
CA GLY A 176 19.50 -30.90 -11.05
C GLY A 176 19.74 -30.24 -9.70
N GLY A 177 18.76 -30.29 -8.79
CA GLY A 177 18.83 -29.63 -7.48
C GLY A 177 18.43 -28.15 -7.49
N PHE A 178 18.35 -27.51 -8.64
CA PHE A 178 17.93 -26.12 -8.74
C PHE A 178 16.46 -25.95 -8.37
N HIS A 179 16.19 -25.00 -7.48
CA HIS A 179 14.83 -24.61 -7.08
C HIS A 179 14.75 -23.14 -6.71
N GLU A 180 13.54 -22.62 -6.79
CA GLU A 180 13.23 -21.24 -6.50
C GLU A 180 12.27 -21.11 -5.32
N GLN A 181 12.32 -19.93 -4.70
CA GLN A 181 11.31 -19.44 -3.79
C GLN A 181 10.78 -18.12 -4.35
N ALA A 182 9.49 -18.08 -4.68
CA ALA A 182 8.84 -16.88 -5.18
C ALA A 182 8.42 -15.98 -4.02
N PHE A 183 8.53 -14.67 -4.23
CA PHE A 183 8.08 -13.62 -3.33
C PHE A 183 7.29 -12.62 -4.15
N ASN A 184 6.13 -12.23 -3.69
CA ASN A 184 5.40 -11.11 -4.28
C ASN A 184 5.90 -9.82 -3.62
N GLN A 185 6.53 -8.95 -4.41
CA GLN A 185 6.97 -7.65 -3.94
C GLN A 185 6.10 -6.55 -4.55
N ARG A 186 5.62 -5.65 -3.69
CA ARG A 186 4.94 -4.45 -4.12
C ARG A 186 5.94 -3.47 -4.70
N LYS A 187 5.76 -3.07 -5.95
CA LYS A 187 6.62 -2.12 -6.65
C LYS A 187 5.82 -0.93 -7.15
N LYS A 188 6.46 0.22 -7.15
CA LYS A 188 5.98 1.47 -7.71
C LYS A 188 6.86 1.78 -8.92
N PRO A 189 6.39 1.55 -10.17
CA PRO A 189 7.21 1.73 -11.37
C PRO A 189 7.75 3.16 -11.53
N PHE A 190 6.99 4.16 -11.08
CA PHE A 190 7.37 5.58 -11.12
C PHE A 190 8.16 6.05 -9.89
N GLY A 191 8.73 5.13 -9.12
CA GLY A 191 9.59 5.47 -7.98
C GLY A 191 8.89 6.22 -6.87
N SER A 192 9.29 7.49 -6.65
CA SER A 192 8.76 8.34 -5.57
C SER A 192 7.48 9.08 -5.92
N LEU A 193 7.01 9.00 -7.16
CA LEU A 193 5.85 9.75 -7.64
C LEU A 193 4.59 9.42 -6.83
N ALA A 194 3.95 10.43 -6.24
CA ALA A 194 2.79 10.31 -5.37
C ALA A 194 2.94 9.26 -4.25
N MET A 195 4.18 9.04 -3.79
CA MET A 195 4.53 7.91 -2.93
C MET A 195 3.72 7.90 -1.62
N ARG A 196 3.45 9.05 -1.03
CA ARG A 196 2.70 9.15 0.23
C ARG A 196 1.20 9.03 0.04
N THR A 197 0.69 9.43 -1.10
CA THR A 197 -0.72 9.22 -1.48
C THR A 197 -0.98 7.76 -1.79
N LEU A 198 -0.13 7.12 -2.60
CA LEU A 198 -0.23 5.68 -2.86
C LEU A 198 -0.09 4.86 -1.57
N GLY A 199 0.85 5.23 -0.74
CA GLY A 199 1.14 4.52 0.51
C GLY A 199 2.15 3.39 0.36
N ASP A 200 2.48 2.76 1.48
CA ASP A 200 3.48 1.70 1.57
C ASP A 200 2.90 0.43 2.19
N MET A 201 3.56 -0.69 1.90
CA MET A 201 3.35 -1.96 2.57
C MET A 201 4.35 -2.13 3.71
N PHE A 202 4.00 -2.91 4.75
CA PHE A 202 4.99 -3.38 5.70
C PHE A 202 5.97 -4.36 5.00
N PRO A 203 7.22 -4.45 5.47
CA PRO A 203 8.19 -5.41 4.93
C PRO A 203 7.71 -6.86 5.01
N ASP A 204 6.96 -7.18 6.06
CA ASP A 204 6.22 -8.43 6.19
C ASP A 204 4.82 -8.24 5.59
N ILE A 205 4.56 -8.96 4.51
CA ILE A 205 3.28 -8.91 3.78
C ILE A 205 2.08 -9.29 4.67
N GLU A 206 2.31 -10.08 5.73
CA GLU A 206 1.24 -10.48 6.66
C GLU A 206 0.71 -9.31 7.48
N GLN A 207 1.53 -8.29 7.71
CA GLN A 207 1.14 -7.07 8.41
C GLN A 207 0.29 -6.13 7.52
N GLY A 208 0.21 -6.40 6.20
CA GLY A 208 -0.63 -5.65 5.27
C GLY A 208 -0.05 -4.31 4.86
N ALA A 209 -0.96 -3.38 4.55
CA ALA A 209 -0.63 -2.02 4.13
C ALA A 209 -0.38 -1.10 5.32
N LYS A 210 0.51 -0.11 5.15
CA LYS A 210 0.95 0.79 6.22
C LYS A 210 0.22 2.13 6.23
N ASN A 211 -0.01 2.71 5.06
CA ASN A 211 -0.61 4.05 4.91
C ASN A 211 -1.14 4.27 3.47
N GLY A 212 -1.71 5.44 3.21
CA GLY A 212 -2.17 5.88 1.91
C GLY A 212 -3.30 5.03 1.33
N LEU A 213 -3.48 5.06 0.01
CA LEU A 213 -4.46 4.26 -0.72
C LEU A 213 -4.27 2.75 -0.52
N GLU A 214 -3.03 2.30 -0.36
CA GLU A 214 -2.74 0.89 -0.03
C GLU A 214 -3.46 0.45 1.24
N LEU A 215 -3.50 1.31 2.27
CA LEU A 215 -4.18 1.00 3.54
C LEU A 215 -5.70 1.17 3.42
N SER A 216 -6.17 2.25 2.83
CA SER A 216 -7.60 2.53 2.69
C SER A 216 -8.33 1.40 1.95
N TYR A 217 -7.69 0.89 0.92
CA TYR A 217 -8.25 -0.15 0.06
C TYR A 217 -7.63 -1.53 0.27
N ASP A 218 -6.98 -1.75 1.42
CA ASP A 218 -6.31 -3.04 1.69
C ASP A 218 -7.25 -4.23 1.57
N SER A 219 -8.49 -4.10 2.07
CA SER A 219 -9.50 -5.16 2.00
C SER A 219 -9.89 -5.57 0.56
N ILE A 220 -9.83 -4.61 -0.37
CA ILE A 220 -10.15 -4.81 -1.79
C ILE A 220 -8.92 -5.35 -2.53
N LEU A 221 -7.76 -4.71 -2.28
CA LEU A 221 -6.51 -5.03 -2.95
C LEU A 221 -5.95 -6.41 -2.59
N LYS A 222 -6.09 -6.86 -1.32
CA LYS A 222 -5.44 -8.09 -0.84
C LYS A 222 -6.03 -9.39 -1.34
N GLY A 223 -7.30 -9.39 -1.81
CA GLY A 223 -8.01 -10.60 -2.19
C GLY A 223 -8.30 -11.55 -1.04
N ARG A 224 -8.54 -12.83 -1.33
CA ARG A 224 -8.83 -13.88 -0.36
C ARG A 224 -7.90 -15.07 -0.53
N ASN A 225 -7.32 -15.54 0.56
CA ASN A 225 -6.45 -16.71 0.55
C ASN A 225 -7.22 -17.96 0.14
N GLY A 226 -6.55 -18.81 -0.66
CA GLY A 226 -6.97 -20.16 -0.93
C GLY A 226 -6.39 -21.16 0.07
N ILE A 227 -6.91 -22.37 0.07
CA ILE A 227 -6.45 -23.49 0.88
C ILE A 227 -6.11 -24.64 -0.05
N THR A 228 -4.93 -25.22 0.12
CA THR A 228 -4.50 -26.43 -0.57
C THR A 228 -3.99 -27.45 0.44
N HIS A 229 -4.17 -28.71 0.13
CA HIS A 229 -3.47 -29.77 0.85
C HIS A 229 -2.49 -30.50 -0.07
N ARG A 230 -1.43 -31.00 0.52
CA ARG A 230 -0.41 -31.74 -0.20
C ARG A 230 -0.62 -33.23 0.07
N GLN A 231 -1.02 -33.95 -0.97
CA GLN A 231 -1.27 -35.39 -0.88
C GLN A 231 -0.26 -36.16 -1.72
N LYS A 232 0.20 -37.29 -1.21
CA LYS A 232 1.04 -38.22 -1.96
C LYS A 232 0.14 -39.15 -2.75
N VAL A 233 0.17 -39.03 -4.08
CA VAL A 233 -0.52 -39.93 -5.00
C VAL A 233 0.53 -40.77 -5.72
N MET A 234 0.52 -42.09 -5.47
CA MET A 234 1.56 -43.03 -5.91
C MET A 234 2.96 -42.58 -5.38
N ASN A 235 3.90 -42.23 -6.27
CA ASN A 235 5.24 -41.80 -5.93
C ASN A 235 5.45 -40.27 -6.09
N LYS A 236 4.37 -39.48 -6.28
CA LYS A 236 4.42 -38.04 -6.48
C LYS A 236 3.58 -37.34 -5.40
N TYR A 237 4.06 -36.17 -4.96
CA TYR A 237 3.26 -35.28 -4.14
C TYR A 237 2.52 -34.32 -5.07
N LEU A 238 1.21 -34.26 -4.94
CA LEU A 238 0.34 -33.33 -5.65
C LEU A 238 -0.20 -32.31 -4.65
N ASN A 239 -0.28 -31.05 -5.06
CA ASN A 239 -1.01 -30.04 -4.33
C ASN A 239 -2.45 -30.05 -4.88
N ILE A 240 -3.39 -30.39 -4.04
CA ILE A 240 -4.81 -30.40 -4.36
C ILE A 240 -5.40 -29.10 -3.80
N VAL A 241 -6.11 -28.37 -4.64
CA VAL A 241 -6.75 -27.11 -4.27
C VAL A 241 -8.10 -27.40 -3.66
N ASP A 242 -8.27 -27.11 -2.38
CA ASP A 242 -9.54 -27.24 -1.66
C ASP A 242 -10.41 -25.99 -1.83
N ILE A 243 -9.80 -24.82 -1.67
CA ILE A 243 -10.41 -23.53 -1.89
C ILE A 243 -9.45 -22.72 -2.78
N PRO A 244 -9.86 -22.33 -3.99
CA PRO A 244 -9.00 -21.50 -4.84
C PRO A 244 -8.82 -20.10 -4.21
N PRO A 245 -7.62 -19.49 -4.34
CA PRO A 245 -7.44 -18.09 -3.96
C PRO A 245 -8.26 -17.20 -4.90
N VAL A 246 -8.76 -16.09 -4.36
CA VAL A 246 -9.42 -15.04 -5.14
C VAL A 246 -8.49 -13.83 -5.14
N ASP A 247 -8.00 -13.44 -6.32
CA ASP A 247 -7.12 -12.30 -6.47
C ASP A 247 -7.81 -10.98 -6.05
N GLY A 248 -7.03 -10.01 -5.63
CA GLY A 248 -7.50 -8.68 -5.29
C GLY A 248 -7.95 -7.92 -6.53
N CYS A 249 -8.89 -6.98 -6.33
CA CYS A 249 -9.34 -6.09 -7.39
C CYS A 249 -8.33 -4.95 -7.58
N ASP A 250 -8.21 -4.48 -8.82
CA ASP A 250 -7.46 -3.28 -9.15
C ASP A 250 -8.23 -2.03 -8.73
N ILE A 251 -7.51 -0.96 -8.40
CA ILE A 251 -8.06 0.36 -8.10
C ILE A 251 -7.60 1.33 -9.16
N ILE A 252 -8.54 2.01 -9.80
CA ILE A 252 -8.27 3.11 -10.73
C ILE A 252 -8.41 4.41 -9.95
N THR A 253 -7.34 5.21 -9.93
CA THR A 253 -7.30 6.53 -9.28
C THR A 253 -7.64 7.63 -10.28
N THR A 254 -7.91 8.81 -9.77
CA THR A 254 -8.09 10.02 -10.59
C THR A 254 -6.77 10.69 -10.97
N ILE A 255 -5.66 10.25 -10.38
CA ILE A 255 -4.32 10.79 -10.63
C ILE A 255 -3.89 10.49 -12.06
N ASP A 256 -3.41 11.52 -12.75
CA ASP A 256 -2.74 11.44 -14.04
C ASP A 256 -1.22 11.49 -13.85
N VAL A 257 -0.51 10.48 -14.35
CA VAL A 257 0.95 10.36 -14.13
C VAL A 257 1.71 11.52 -14.79
N GLY A 258 1.29 11.96 -15.96
CA GLY A 258 1.93 13.08 -16.65
C GLY A 258 1.76 14.40 -15.89
N MET A 259 0.55 14.69 -15.42
CA MET A 259 0.26 15.89 -14.62
C MET A 259 1.00 15.85 -13.28
N GLN A 260 1.04 14.68 -12.62
CA GLN A 260 1.76 14.48 -11.37
C GLN A 260 3.28 14.75 -11.54
N ASP A 261 3.90 14.24 -12.61
CA ASP A 261 5.33 14.43 -12.88
C ASP A 261 5.67 15.90 -13.15
N ILE A 262 4.84 16.58 -13.96
CA ILE A 262 5.01 18.01 -14.24
C ILE A 262 4.86 18.84 -12.97
N ALA A 263 3.84 18.55 -12.16
CA ALA A 263 3.59 19.27 -10.90
C ALA A 263 4.72 19.04 -9.89
N GLU A 264 5.27 17.82 -9.80
CA GLU A 264 6.40 17.49 -8.92
C GLU A 264 7.65 18.26 -9.33
N LYS A 265 8.01 18.26 -10.62
CA LYS A 265 9.15 19.01 -11.14
C LYS A 265 9.03 20.49 -10.89
N ALA A 266 7.90 21.08 -11.26
CA ALA A 266 7.66 22.50 -11.08
C ALA A 266 7.74 22.92 -9.60
N LEU A 267 7.13 22.14 -8.71
CA LEU A 267 7.20 22.41 -7.29
C LEU A 267 8.62 22.32 -6.74
N VAL A 268 9.37 21.27 -7.11
CA VAL A 268 10.75 21.08 -6.64
C VAL A 268 11.67 22.19 -7.12
N ASP A 269 11.50 22.67 -8.35
CA ASP A 269 12.32 23.75 -8.91
C ASP A 269 12.04 25.07 -8.18
N GLU A 270 10.79 25.41 -7.94
CA GLU A 270 10.40 26.58 -7.14
C GLU A 270 10.92 26.51 -5.70
N LEU A 271 10.77 25.35 -5.05
CA LEU A 271 11.25 25.14 -3.67
C LEU A 271 12.76 25.29 -3.54
N LYS A 272 13.54 24.93 -4.57
CA LYS A 272 14.99 25.16 -4.62
C LYS A 272 15.31 26.64 -4.78
N GLU A 273 14.60 27.35 -5.66
CA GLU A 273 14.79 28.77 -5.93
C GLU A 273 14.57 29.61 -4.69
N ILE A 274 13.43 29.39 -3.98
CA ILE A 274 13.10 30.13 -2.78
C ILE A 274 13.68 29.53 -1.50
N ASN A 275 14.42 28.43 -1.60
CA ASN A 275 15.02 27.68 -0.49
C ASN A 275 14.00 27.31 0.61
N ALA A 276 12.79 26.94 0.24
CA ALA A 276 11.75 26.56 1.19
C ALA A 276 11.95 25.12 1.70
N THR A 277 11.44 24.86 2.91
CA THR A 277 11.59 23.55 3.59
C THR A 277 10.51 22.56 3.15
N VAL A 278 9.29 23.04 2.93
CA VAL A 278 8.12 22.23 2.60
C VAL A 278 7.31 22.93 1.52
N GLY A 279 6.79 22.16 0.58
CA GLY A 279 5.86 22.63 -0.43
C GLY A 279 4.82 21.58 -0.78
N VAL A 280 3.65 22.09 -1.17
CA VAL A 280 2.51 21.27 -1.62
C VAL A 280 2.00 21.83 -2.93
N ALA A 281 1.69 20.97 -3.88
CA ALA A 281 0.95 21.31 -5.08
C ALA A 281 -0.19 20.30 -5.29
N ILE A 282 -1.42 20.80 -5.49
CA ILE A 282 -2.58 19.96 -5.73
C ILE A 282 -3.27 20.50 -6.98
N LEU A 283 -3.54 19.62 -7.93
CA LEU A 283 -4.29 19.91 -9.13
C LEU A 283 -5.62 19.19 -9.10
N MET A 284 -6.71 19.94 -9.17
CA MET A 284 -8.08 19.43 -9.14
C MET A 284 -8.81 19.85 -10.39
N GLU A 285 -9.53 18.92 -11.02
CA GLU A 285 -10.42 19.21 -12.13
C GLU A 285 -11.69 19.88 -11.61
N VAL A 286 -12.00 21.08 -12.12
CA VAL A 286 -13.11 21.88 -11.58
C VAL A 286 -14.45 21.17 -11.72
N GLN A 287 -14.72 20.54 -12.85
CA GLN A 287 -16.03 19.96 -13.15
C GLN A 287 -16.36 18.72 -12.33
N THR A 288 -15.37 17.89 -12.02
CA THR A 288 -15.56 16.60 -11.37
C THR A 288 -15.13 16.61 -9.90
N GLY A 289 -14.22 17.51 -9.51
CA GLY A 289 -13.54 17.50 -8.23
C GLY A 289 -12.40 16.46 -8.16
N ASP A 290 -12.08 15.80 -9.26
CA ASP A 290 -11.02 14.81 -9.33
C ASP A 290 -9.66 15.42 -9.06
N ILE A 291 -8.88 14.79 -8.18
CA ILE A 291 -7.49 15.16 -7.97
C ILE A 291 -6.63 14.51 -9.05
N LYS A 292 -6.11 15.33 -9.97
CA LYS A 292 -5.24 14.89 -11.07
C LYS A 292 -3.77 14.82 -10.67
N ALA A 293 -3.35 15.66 -9.70
CA ALA A 293 -2.03 15.59 -9.10
C ALA A 293 -2.07 16.02 -7.63
N ILE A 294 -1.24 15.37 -6.81
CA ILE A 294 -1.06 15.70 -5.39
C ILE A 294 0.40 15.48 -5.02
N VAL A 295 1.13 16.56 -4.84
CA VAL A 295 2.58 16.56 -4.61
C VAL A 295 2.89 17.12 -3.25
N ASN A 296 3.76 16.44 -2.52
CA ASN A 296 4.16 16.79 -1.16
C ASN A 296 5.68 16.72 -1.04
N MET A 297 6.38 17.85 -1.03
CA MET A 297 7.83 17.86 -0.98
C MET A 297 8.35 18.46 0.32
N THR A 298 9.29 17.74 0.93
CA THR A 298 10.01 18.17 2.13
C THR A 298 11.50 18.09 1.88
N LYS A 299 12.23 19.16 2.19
CA LYS A 299 13.69 19.22 2.11
C LYS A 299 14.31 18.35 3.20
N CYS A 300 15.04 17.31 2.79
CA CYS A 300 15.75 16.41 3.68
C CYS A 300 17.12 16.99 4.10
N ASN A 301 17.75 16.40 5.12
CA ASN A 301 19.06 16.83 5.62
C ASN A 301 20.19 16.81 4.58
N ASP A 302 20.06 15.98 3.54
CA ASP A 302 20.96 15.91 2.40
C ASP A 302 20.67 16.96 1.31
N GLY A 303 19.72 17.87 1.55
CA GLY A 303 19.31 18.91 0.63
C GLY A 303 18.36 18.47 -0.48
N ILE A 304 18.04 17.17 -0.56
CA ILE A 304 17.15 16.63 -1.59
C ILE A 304 15.69 16.70 -1.10
N TYR A 305 14.79 17.09 -1.99
CA TYR A 305 13.34 17.09 -1.71
C TYR A 305 12.76 15.71 -1.94
N ARG A 306 11.93 15.26 -0.97
CA ARG A 306 11.25 13.95 -1.02
C ARG A 306 9.86 14.04 -0.40
N GLU A 307 8.98 13.15 -0.81
CA GLU A 307 7.69 12.94 -0.14
C GLU A 307 7.89 12.18 1.19
N ILE A 308 7.84 12.89 2.32
CA ILE A 308 7.96 12.33 3.67
C ILE A 308 6.58 12.12 4.30
N ARG A 309 5.68 13.09 4.14
CA ARG A 309 4.30 13.10 4.62
C ARG A 309 3.36 13.52 3.51
N ASN A 310 2.07 13.20 3.64
CA ASN A 310 1.04 13.77 2.78
C ASN A 310 0.55 15.10 3.37
N ASN A 311 1.39 16.14 3.25
CA ASN A 311 1.15 17.45 3.83
C ASN A 311 -0.12 18.11 3.24
N ALA A 312 -0.45 17.79 1.99
CA ALA A 312 -1.65 18.29 1.31
C ALA A 312 -2.94 18.01 2.08
N ILE A 313 -3.01 16.86 2.75
CA ILE A 313 -4.21 16.45 3.51
C ILE A 313 -4.04 16.51 5.02
N SER A 314 -2.80 16.46 5.54
CA SER A 314 -2.55 16.32 6.97
C SER A 314 -2.11 17.59 7.68
N ASP A 315 -1.53 18.56 6.95
CA ASP A 315 -0.97 19.75 7.58
C ASP A 315 -2.05 20.74 7.94
N MET A 316 -2.13 21.01 9.23
CA MET A 316 -3.04 21.99 9.80
C MET A 316 -2.32 23.33 9.86
N MET A 317 -2.52 24.16 8.82
CA MET A 317 -1.83 25.47 8.71
C MET A 317 -2.82 26.62 8.65
N GLU A 318 -2.31 27.79 9.02
CA GLU A 318 -3.01 29.04 8.82
C GLU A 318 -3.03 29.38 7.32
N PRO A 319 -4.21 29.44 6.67
CA PRO A 319 -4.30 29.66 5.22
C PRO A 319 -3.87 31.06 4.77
N GLY A 320 -3.70 31.99 5.71
CA GLY A 320 -3.33 33.37 5.40
C GLY A 320 -4.29 34.03 4.44
N SER A 321 -3.77 34.86 3.53
CA SER A 321 -4.60 35.68 2.62
C SER A 321 -5.52 34.92 1.68
N THR A 322 -5.33 33.62 1.50
CA THR A 322 -6.27 32.79 0.73
C THR A 322 -7.64 32.66 1.42
N PHE A 323 -7.68 32.88 2.74
CA PHE A 323 -8.90 32.87 3.53
C PHE A 323 -9.79 34.10 3.34
N LYS A 324 -9.24 35.24 2.89
CA LYS A 324 -9.97 36.49 2.70
C LYS A 324 -11.18 36.35 1.79
N THR A 325 -11.09 35.48 0.79
CA THR A 325 -12.22 35.16 -0.11
C THR A 325 -13.40 34.58 0.68
N ALA A 326 -13.14 33.64 1.60
CA ALA A 326 -14.19 33.08 2.45
C ALA A 326 -14.80 34.14 3.36
N SER A 327 -13.97 35.03 3.94
CA SER A 327 -14.44 36.10 4.80
C SER A 327 -15.35 37.08 4.08
N ILE A 328 -14.96 37.54 2.90
CA ILE A 328 -15.76 38.47 2.08
C ILE A 328 -17.03 37.76 1.62
N LEU A 329 -16.94 36.50 1.22
CA LEU A 329 -18.11 35.75 0.78
C LEU A 329 -19.18 35.64 1.87
N VAL A 330 -18.79 35.35 3.13
CA VAL A 330 -19.71 35.32 4.27
C VAL A 330 -20.40 36.68 4.45
N ALA A 331 -19.65 37.78 4.36
CA ALA A 331 -20.21 39.10 4.56
C ALA A 331 -21.12 39.55 3.40
N LEU A 332 -20.83 39.13 2.18
CA LEU A 332 -21.72 39.32 1.01
C LEU A 332 -23.00 38.50 1.11
N ASP A 333 -22.88 37.22 1.53
CA ASP A 333 -24.01 36.29 1.70
C ASP A 333 -24.96 36.74 2.83
N ASP A 334 -24.41 37.26 3.90
CA ASP A 334 -25.18 37.87 5.00
C ASP A 334 -25.79 39.26 4.62
N GLY A 335 -25.44 39.83 3.48
CA GLY A 335 -25.92 41.12 2.99
C GLY A 335 -25.42 42.32 3.83
N VAL A 336 -24.37 42.13 4.65
CA VAL A 336 -23.84 43.22 5.50
C VAL A 336 -22.88 44.12 4.72
N ILE A 337 -22.33 43.66 3.62
CA ILE A 337 -21.50 44.44 2.69
C ILE A 337 -21.97 44.17 1.24
N THR A 338 -21.57 45.09 0.33
CA THR A 338 -21.67 44.92 -1.12
C THR A 338 -20.28 45.02 -1.76
N PRO A 339 -20.10 44.66 -3.04
CA PRO A 339 -18.84 44.87 -3.76
C PRO A 339 -18.36 46.35 -3.72
N GLU A 340 -19.27 47.30 -3.61
CA GLU A 340 -19.04 48.72 -3.61
C GLU A 340 -18.85 49.31 -2.18
N THR A 341 -19.13 48.54 -1.13
CA THR A 341 -18.95 49.00 0.25
C THR A 341 -17.54 49.51 0.45
N VAL A 342 -17.42 50.77 0.93
CA VAL A 342 -16.16 51.49 1.06
C VAL A 342 -15.55 51.29 2.45
N VAL A 343 -14.24 51.15 2.51
CA VAL A 343 -13.48 51.02 3.73
C VAL A 343 -12.22 51.89 3.67
N GLU A 344 -11.93 52.58 4.76
CA GLU A 344 -10.73 53.41 4.90
C GLU A 344 -9.55 52.57 5.39
N THR A 345 -8.49 52.48 4.62
CA THR A 345 -7.26 51.75 4.97
C THR A 345 -6.09 52.69 5.35
N GLY A 346 -6.30 53.98 5.17
CA GLY A 346 -5.35 55.06 5.48
C GLY A 346 -4.01 54.86 4.76
N ASN A 347 -2.94 55.16 5.49
CA ASN A 347 -1.57 55.00 4.97
C ASN A 347 -1.03 53.57 4.99
N GLY A 348 -1.90 52.58 5.15
CA GLY A 348 -1.51 51.16 5.18
C GLY A 348 -1.06 50.67 6.57
N VAL A 349 -1.32 51.42 7.60
CA VAL A 349 -1.13 51.03 9.01
C VAL A 349 -2.37 51.41 9.78
N TYR A 350 -2.98 50.46 10.48
CA TYR A 350 -4.21 50.64 11.23
C TYR A 350 -4.10 50.00 12.63
N MET A 351 -4.55 50.70 13.69
CA MET A 351 -4.58 50.18 15.06
C MET A 351 -5.87 49.37 15.26
N MET A 352 -5.78 48.06 15.22
CA MET A 352 -6.89 47.14 15.41
C MET A 352 -6.84 46.53 16.81
N HIS A 353 -7.77 46.93 17.69
CA HIS A 353 -7.87 46.45 19.08
C HIS A 353 -6.54 46.40 19.88
N GLY A 354 -5.72 47.44 19.71
CA GLY A 354 -4.42 47.55 20.42
C GLY A 354 -3.23 46.89 19.71
N ARG A 355 -3.43 46.35 18.52
CA ARG A 355 -2.33 45.81 17.68
C ARG A 355 -2.32 46.46 16.30
N TYR A 356 -1.13 46.74 15.79
CA TYR A 356 -0.97 47.28 14.45
C TYR A 356 -1.20 46.19 13.39
N MET A 357 -2.13 46.46 12.50
CA MET A 357 -2.30 45.71 11.26
C MET A 357 -1.72 46.51 10.10
N LYS A 358 -1.04 45.84 9.16
CA LYS A 358 -0.36 46.51 8.05
C LYS A 358 -0.74 45.88 6.73
N ASP A 359 -0.94 46.69 5.74
CA ASP A 359 -0.99 46.30 4.36
C ASP A 359 0.44 46.17 3.78
N HIS A 360 0.64 45.38 2.76
CA HIS A 360 1.97 45.10 2.18
C HIS A 360 2.64 46.38 1.62
N ASN A 361 1.85 47.40 1.22
CA ASN A 361 2.31 48.68 0.66
C ASN A 361 2.37 49.82 1.69
N TRP A 362 2.33 49.55 3.02
CA TRP A 362 2.34 50.55 4.05
C TRP A 362 3.52 51.54 3.96
N HIS A 363 4.67 51.08 3.44
CA HIS A 363 5.86 51.91 3.22
C HIS A 363 5.76 52.80 1.97
N ARG A 364 4.72 52.59 1.12
CA ARG A 364 4.42 53.37 -0.10
C ARG A 364 3.19 54.24 0.04
N GLY A 365 2.70 54.45 1.27
CA GLY A 365 1.57 55.35 1.55
C GLY A 365 0.21 54.66 1.64
N GLY A 366 0.14 53.34 1.62
CA GLY A 366 -1.11 52.58 1.75
C GLY A 366 -2.02 52.67 0.55
N TYR A 367 -3.30 52.32 0.74
CA TYR A 367 -4.31 52.31 -0.31
C TYR A 367 -5.34 53.43 -0.13
N GLY A 368 -5.35 54.15 1.04
CA GLY A 368 -6.36 55.16 1.34
C GLY A 368 -7.75 54.54 1.47
N THR A 369 -8.73 55.18 0.82
CA THR A 369 -10.11 54.70 0.78
C THR A 369 -10.32 53.75 -0.40
N ILE A 370 -10.73 52.52 -0.16
CA ILE A 370 -10.98 51.51 -1.20
C ILE A 370 -12.32 50.78 -0.96
N ASN A 371 -12.87 50.17 -1.97
CA ASN A 371 -14.09 49.35 -1.83
C ASN A 371 -13.77 47.88 -1.57
N THR A 372 -14.80 47.06 -1.28
CA THR A 372 -14.69 45.60 -1.03
C THR A 372 -13.96 44.91 -2.15
N THR A 373 -14.36 45.16 -3.41
CA THR A 373 -13.74 44.56 -4.61
C THR A 373 -12.22 44.84 -4.63
N LYS A 374 -11.84 46.11 -4.44
CA LYS A 374 -10.44 46.53 -4.43
C LYS A 374 -9.68 45.93 -3.25
N SER A 375 -10.32 45.82 -2.07
CA SER A 375 -9.71 45.23 -0.86
C SER A 375 -9.29 43.77 -1.13
N LEU A 376 -10.11 42.99 -1.82
CA LEU A 376 -9.79 41.61 -2.19
C LEU A 376 -8.74 41.55 -3.30
N MET A 377 -8.88 42.38 -4.35
CA MET A 377 -7.93 42.43 -5.49
C MET A 377 -6.50 42.71 -5.08
N VAL A 378 -6.28 43.63 -4.14
CA VAL A 378 -4.96 44.01 -3.65
C VAL A 378 -4.55 43.25 -2.39
N SER A 379 -5.39 42.31 -1.96
CA SER A 379 -5.19 41.54 -0.72
C SER A 379 -4.92 42.43 0.52
N SER A 380 -5.68 43.52 0.66
CA SER A 380 -5.54 44.42 1.83
C SER A 380 -5.91 43.71 3.12
N ASN A 381 -4.99 43.67 4.09
CA ASN A 381 -5.26 43.13 5.41
C ASN A 381 -6.23 44.04 6.16
N ILE A 382 -5.97 45.35 6.10
CA ILE A 382 -6.78 46.38 6.79
C ILE A 382 -8.18 46.43 6.21
N GLY A 383 -8.30 46.42 4.85
CA GLY A 383 -9.56 46.49 4.18
C GLY A 383 -10.48 45.33 4.55
N VAL A 384 -9.99 44.11 4.42
CA VAL A 384 -10.79 42.91 4.73
C VAL A 384 -11.10 42.80 6.22
N SER A 385 -10.10 43.02 7.10
CA SER A 385 -10.33 42.89 8.54
C SER A 385 -11.31 43.95 9.07
N ARG A 386 -11.27 45.18 8.58
CA ARG A 386 -12.25 46.21 8.95
C ARG A 386 -13.65 45.88 8.43
N LEU A 387 -13.79 45.47 7.18
CA LEU A 387 -15.08 45.06 6.65
C LEU A 387 -15.75 43.93 7.47
N ILE A 388 -14.97 43.05 8.05
CA ILE A 388 -15.50 41.97 8.89
C ILE A 388 -15.69 42.44 10.33
N ASP A 389 -14.71 43.10 10.90
CA ASP A 389 -14.75 43.54 12.31
C ASP A 389 -15.86 44.58 12.55
N ASP A 390 -16.01 45.56 11.65
CA ASP A 390 -17.03 46.62 11.75
C ASP A 390 -18.48 46.04 11.74
N HIS A 391 -18.71 44.82 11.19
CA HIS A 391 -20.04 44.22 11.09
C HIS A 391 -20.28 43.01 12.01
N TYR A 392 -19.23 42.36 12.50
CA TYR A 392 -19.36 41.13 13.28
C TYR A 392 -18.72 41.21 14.66
N HIS A 393 -18.13 42.36 15.06
CA HIS A 393 -17.43 42.52 16.34
C HIS A 393 -18.33 42.16 17.53
N ASP A 394 -19.59 42.62 17.53
CA ASP A 394 -20.55 42.36 18.60
C ASP A 394 -21.12 40.93 18.58
N ASN A 395 -21.00 40.23 17.47
CA ASN A 395 -21.46 38.84 17.32
C ASN A 395 -20.53 38.02 16.42
N PRO A 396 -19.31 37.69 16.91
CA PRO A 396 -18.33 36.98 16.12
C PRO A 396 -18.76 35.51 15.80
N GLU A 397 -19.67 34.95 16.60
CA GLU A 397 -20.24 33.63 16.35
C GLU A 397 -20.98 33.60 15.01
N LYS A 398 -21.69 34.63 14.62
CA LYS A 398 -22.39 34.76 13.35
C LYS A 398 -21.41 34.60 12.17
N PHE A 399 -20.28 35.28 12.24
CA PHE A 399 -19.23 35.17 11.22
C PHE A 399 -18.68 33.71 11.12
N VAL A 400 -18.33 33.11 12.26
CA VAL A 400 -17.79 31.76 12.29
C VAL A 400 -18.80 30.75 11.77
N ARG A 401 -20.09 30.89 12.12
CA ARG A 401 -21.16 30.04 11.53
C ARG A 401 -21.28 30.25 10.01
N GLY A 402 -21.08 31.49 9.53
CA GLY A 402 -20.99 31.80 8.11
C GLY A 402 -19.87 31.03 7.41
N LEU A 403 -18.67 30.96 8.03
CA LEU A 403 -17.55 30.19 7.51
C LEU A 403 -17.87 28.69 7.39
N HIS A 404 -18.59 28.13 8.37
CA HIS A 404 -19.08 26.76 8.25
C HIS A 404 -20.12 26.59 7.14
N ARG A 405 -21.03 27.55 6.98
CA ARG A 405 -22.07 27.54 5.92
C ARG A 405 -21.48 27.58 4.51
N VAL A 406 -20.43 28.36 4.28
CA VAL A 406 -19.74 28.41 2.98
C VAL A 406 -18.77 27.26 2.73
N GLY A 407 -18.65 26.32 3.65
CA GLY A 407 -17.98 25.04 3.46
C GLY A 407 -16.48 25.00 3.70
N ILE A 408 -15.80 26.14 3.95
CA ILE A 408 -14.34 26.13 4.16
C ILE A 408 -13.92 25.38 5.44
N ALA A 409 -14.81 25.31 6.42
CA ALA A 409 -14.62 24.60 7.69
C ALA A 409 -15.12 23.14 7.66
N THR A 410 -15.66 22.68 6.54
CA THR A 410 -16.24 21.34 6.43
C THR A 410 -15.13 20.29 6.29
N PRO A 411 -15.08 19.27 7.15
CA PRO A 411 -14.18 18.15 6.95
C PRO A 411 -14.48 17.44 5.63
N LEU A 412 -13.46 17.13 4.87
CA LEU A 412 -13.58 16.33 3.65
C LEU A 412 -13.54 14.86 4.00
N ASP A 413 -14.46 14.08 3.42
CA ASP A 413 -14.49 12.62 3.55
C ASP A 413 -13.52 12.03 2.52
N LEU A 414 -12.25 11.98 2.88
CA LEU A 414 -11.19 11.48 2.03
C LEU A 414 -10.85 10.03 2.40
N ASP A 415 -10.84 9.16 1.40
CA ASP A 415 -10.45 7.77 1.55
C ASP A 415 -8.92 7.58 1.76
N ILE A 416 -8.28 8.52 2.46
CA ILE A 416 -6.85 8.45 2.77
C ILE A 416 -6.66 8.69 4.28
N PRO A 417 -6.06 7.73 5.01
CA PRO A 417 -5.86 7.87 6.44
C PRO A 417 -4.94 9.06 6.78
N GLY A 418 -5.27 9.76 7.87
CA GLY A 418 -4.47 10.87 8.37
C GLY A 418 -4.85 12.23 7.81
N ALA A 419 -6.00 12.35 7.15
CA ALA A 419 -6.56 13.65 6.76
C ALA A 419 -6.85 14.51 8.00
N GLY A 420 -6.39 15.77 7.96
CA GLY A 420 -6.67 16.77 8.98
C GLY A 420 -8.13 17.23 8.91
N LYS A 421 -8.66 17.67 10.04
CA LYS A 421 -9.99 18.26 10.10
C LYS A 421 -9.84 19.76 10.32
N PRO A 422 -10.46 20.62 9.49
CA PRO A 422 -10.40 22.07 9.71
C PRO A 422 -10.76 22.44 11.14
N ASN A 423 -9.99 23.33 11.74
CA ASN A 423 -10.21 23.84 13.08
C ASN A 423 -10.38 25.37 13.01
N ILE A 424 -11.62 25.81 13.08
CA ILE A 424 -11.99 27.22 13.21
C ILE A 424 -12.66 27.37 14.56
N ARG A 425 -12.02 28.11 15.47
CA ARG A 425 -12.50 28.28 16.84
C ARG A 425 -13.84 29.01 16.86
N ILE A 426 -14.83 28.42 17.51
CA ILE A 426 -16.14 29.04 17.76
C ILE A 426 -16.04 29.80 19.10
N PRO A 427 -16.44 31.09 19.17
CA PRO A 427 -16.49 31.82 20.38
C PRO A 427 -17.52 31.27 21.37
N ASN A 428 -17.19 31.21 22.67
CA ASN A 428 -18.14 30.87 23.70
C ASN A 428 -19.13 32.02 23.88
N LYS A 429 -20.29 31.74 24.48
CA LYS A 429 -21.33 32.75 24.75
C LYS A 429 -20.83 33.91 25.60
N ASP A 430 -19.89 33.64 26.51
CA ASP A 430 -19.25 34.64 27.38
C ASP A 430 -17.94 35.20 26.80
N LEU A 431 -17.58 34.82 25.59
CA LEU A 431 -16.35 35.19 24.90
C LEU A 431 -15.06 34.86 25.68
N SER A 432 -15.10 33.95 26.65
CA SER A 432 -13.94 33.62 27.48
C SER A 432 -12.77 33.03 26.73
N ASN A 433 -13.08 32.35 25.59
CA ASN A 433 -12.10 31.77 24.68
C ASN A 433 -11.76 32.66 23.47
N TRP A 434 -12.19 33.96 23.49
CA TRP A 434 -12.09 34.85 22.35
C TRP A 434 -11.34 36.12 22.67
N SER A 435 -10.23 36.37 22.00
CA SER A 435 -9.47 37.61 22.16
C SER A 435 -10.10 38.75 21.37
N ARG A 436 -9.90 40.01 21.79
CA ARG A 436 -10.41 41.18 21.04
C ARG A 436 -9.90 41.24 19.61
N THR A 437 -8.72 40.68 19.32
CA THR A 437 -8.10 40.67 18.00
C THR A 437 -8.49 39.45 17.18
N ALA A 438 -9.12 38.43 17.77
CA ALA A 438 -9.35 37.15 17.14
C ALA A 438 -10.15 37.26 15.81
N LEU A 439 -11.24 38.02 15.78
CA LEU A 439 -12.06 38.20 14.61
C LEU A 439 -11.28 38.85 13.46
N ALA A 440 -10.60 39.96 13.73
CA ALA A 440 -9.84 40.73 12.74
C ALA A 440 -8.70 39.89 12.13
N TRP A 441 -7.98 39.12 12.96
CA TRP A 441 -6.92 38.22 12.46
C TRP A 441 -7.47 36.97 11.77
N MET A 442 -8.57 36.41 12.25
CA MET A 442 -9.26 35.29 11.60
C MET A 442 -9.72 35.67 10.20
N SER A 443 -10.26 36.86 10.02
CA SER A 443 -10.74 37.34 8.72
C SER A 443 -9.69 37.36 7.61
N ILE A 444 -8.41 37.41 7.99
CA ILE A 444 -7.28 37.40 7.05
C ILE A 444 -6.49 36.06 7.09
N GLY A 445 -7.08 35.00 7.71
CA GLY A 445 -6.60 33.64 7.69
C GLY A 445 -5.59 33.26 8.77
N TYR A 446 -5.51 34.00 9.86
CA TYR A 446 -4.83 33.60 11.11
C TYR A 446 -5.84 33.06 12.11
N GLU A 447 -5.38 32.51 13.22
CA GLU A 447 -6.27 31.90 14.25
C GLU A 447 -7.14 30.73 13.77
N THR A 448 -6.87 30.21 12.56
CA THR A 448 -7.54 29.05 11.93
C THR A 448 -6.52 28.03 11.50
N GLN A 449 -6.92 26.78 11.46
CA GLN A 449 -6.06 25.68 10.98
C GLN A 449 -6.82 24.85 9.95
N ILE A 450 -6.37 24.89 8.70
CA ILE A 450 -7.08 24.28 7.58
C ILE A 450 -6.08 23.50 6.70
N PRO A 451 -6.36 22.23 6.37
CA PRO A 451 -5.53 21.52 5.41
C PRO A 451 -5.54 22.17 4.03
N PRO A 452 -4.43 22.15 3.28
CA PRO A 452 -4.38 22.75 1.93
C PRO A 452 -5.47 22.25 0.99
N ILE A 453 -5.82 20.97 1.06
CA ILE A 453 -6.88 20.38 0.22
C ILE A 453 -8.26 20.97 0.49
N ASN A 454 -8.56 21.34 1.74
CA ASN A 454 -9.82 21.99 2.09
C ASN A 454 -9.91 23.40 1.49
N THR A 455 -8.79 24.13 1.50
CA THR A 455 -8.72 25.45 0.81
C THR A 455 -8.97 25.28 -0.69
N LEU A 456 -8.35 24.26 -1.31
CA LEU A 456 -8.59 23.99 -2.74
C LEU A 456 -10.05 23.60 -3.01
N ALA A 457 -10.64 22.74 -2.20
CA ALA A 457 -12.04 22.32 -2.35
C ALA A 457 -13.00 23.51 -2.24
N PHE A 458 -12.74 24.46 -1.32
CA PHE A 458 -13.49 25.70 -1.21
C PHE A 458 -13.40 26.54 -2.49
N TYR A 459 -12.21 26.72 -3.03
CA TYR A 459 -12.04 27.45 -4.30
C TYR A 459 -12.65 26.72 -5.51
N ASN A 460 -12.61 25.39 -5.50
CA ASN A 460 -13.28 24.58 -6.52
C ASN A 460 -14.80 24.77 -6.49
N ALA A 461 -15.41 24.86 -5.30
CA ALA A 461 -16.83 25.14 -5.14
C ALA A 461 -17.20 26.52 -5.69
N ILE A 462 -16.33 27.55 -5.50
CA ILE A 462 -16.52 28.86 -6.10
C ILE A 462 -16.48 28.78 -7.65
N ALA A 463 -15.47 28.06 -8.17
CA ALA A 463 -15.31 27.90 -9.62
C ALA A 463 -16.50 27.17 -10.27
N LEU A 464 -17.12 26.23 -9.54
CA LEU A 464 -18.33 25.54 -9.96
C LEU A 464 -19.63 26.38 -9.77
N SER A 465 -19.55 27.53 -9.14
CA SER A 465 -20.71 28.33 -8.72
C SER A 465 -21.71 27.59 -7.82
N LEU A 466 -21.19 26.61 -7.01
CA LEU A 466 -21.99 25.72 -6.17
C LEU A 466 -22.06 26.12 -4.70
N ILE A 467 -21.71 27.35 -4.39
CA ILE A 467 -21.51 27.83 -3.00
C ILE A 467 -22.78 27.84 -2.15
N HIS A 468 -23.95 27.78 -2.76
CA HIS A 468 -25.24 27.73 -2.06
C HIS A 468 -25.80 26.31 -1.88
N ILE A 469 -25.07 25.27 -2.22
CA ILE A 469 -25.53 23.89 -2.04
C ILE A 469 -25.16 23.42 -0.63
N SER A 470 -26.18 23.35 0.22
CA SER A 470 -26.08 22.91 1.62
C SER A 470 -25.86 21.39 1.80
N GLU A 471 -25.64 20.63 0.73
CA GLU A 471 -25.31 19.21 0.82
C GLU A 471 -23.87 18.96 0.39
N PRO A 472 -23.08 18.20 1.21
CA PRO A 472 -21.76 17.79 0.78
C PRO A 472 -21.91 16.91 -0.46
N THR A 473 -21.29 17.33 -1.55
CA THR A 473 -21.20 16.51 -2.75
C THR A 473 -20.46 15.22 -2.34
N ARG A 474 -21.19 14.13 -2.16
CA ARG A 474 -20.62 12.79 -2.06
C ARG A 474 -20.08 12.44 -3.43
N GLN A 475 -18.85 12.80 -3.69
CA GLN A 475 -18.12 12.27 -4.82
C GLN A 475 -17.25 11.13 -4.29
N ALA A 476 -17.70 9.95 -4.60
CA ALA A 476 -16.95 8.72 -4.40
C ALA A 476 -15.71 8.68 -5.30
#